data_cc1f2734157f319d4ca033707e3b6757
#
_entry.id   cc1f2734157f319d4ca033707e3b6757
#
_cell.length_a   1.000
_cell.length_b   1.000
_cell.length_c   1.000
_cell.angle_alpha   90.00
_cell.angle_beta   90.00
_cell.angle_gamma   90.00
#
_symmetry.space_group_name_H-M   'P 1'
#
loop_
_entity.id
_entity.type
_entity.pdbx_description
1 polymer ?
#
loop_
_entity_poly.entity_id
_entity_poly.type
_entity_poly.pdbx_seq_one_letter_code
_entity_poly.pdbx_strand_id
1 'polypeptide(L)'
;MFHDDPYRELKEIGEHITRDGRLLEQRAAAMAKYAGEVVANMENEVIYDGWEAKYETYTNPDTGQVAHHSKPDAFENATIVSAGFIPLDEKVTKKLIAYEKLLPVFRREYEQVPNADTVTIVDVESCIANVPYLFYMAWAPPGFDVNRAYEVGFYRFDWFGLIGEKNNPGRKPLWSPITISLFGNLSPAVLAPVYNGDKLHAFFEFHWDLVGLMSDTINRSESRLLVISDDESILIGINPPAQEATGIEGFVRGRTLQVEPLMLGRNHPAEMQELAKRVRARETGFVLRLGGRDHQVCTHYVPEILNGMTLVKLIEP
;
A
#
# COMPACT_ATOMS: atom_id res chain seq x y z
N MET A 1 40.43 -11.79 -14.50
CA MET A 1 39.17 -12.14 -13.82
C MET A 1 38.59 -10.82 -13.33
N PHE A 2 37.64 -10.26 -14.06
CA PHE A 2 37.00 -9.02 -13.64
C PHE A 2 36.15 -9.38 -12.41
N HIS A 3 36.53 -8.92 -11.23
CA HIS A 3 35.66 -8.95 -10.08
C HIS A 3 34.48 -8.04 -10.42
N ASP A 4 33.32 -8.64 -10.73
CA ASP A 4 32.08 -7.87 -10.87
C ASP A 4 31.87 -7.10 -9.56
N ASP A 5 31.72 -5.79 -9.71
CA ASP A 5 31.43 -4.90 -8.58
C ASP A 5 30.12 -5.37 -7.89
N PRO A 6 30.17 -5.90 -6.66
CA PRO A 6 28.98 -6.43 -6.00
C PRO A 6 27.88 -5.38 -5.80
N TYR A 7 28.25 -4.10 -5.83
CA TYR A 7 27.33 -2.99 -5.67
C TYR A 7 26.59 -2.62 -6.97
N ARG A 8 27.12 -3.01 -8.14
CA ARG A 8 26.51 -2.68 -9.44
C ARG A 8 25.09 -3.26 -9.54
N GLU A 9 24.94 -4.54 -9.24
CA GLU A 9 23.62 -5.21 -9.25
C GLU A 9 22.65 -4.56 -8.27
N LEU A 10 23.10 -4.28 -7.03
CA LEU A 10 22.26 -3.64 -6.02
C LEU A 10 21.81 -2.23 -6.47
N LYS A 11 22.69 -1.49 -7.11
CA LYS A 11 22.38 -0.17 -7.66
C LYS A 11 21.35 -0.25 -8.79
N GLU A 12 21.52 -1.16 -9.74
CA GLU A 12 20.59 -1.36 -10.85
C GLU A 12 19.19 -1.74 -10.35
N ILE A 13 19.08 -2.63 -9.36
CA ILE A 13 17.82 -2.99 -8.70
C ILE A 13 17.23 -1.77 -7.96
N GLY A 14 18.04 -1.03 -7.21
CA GLY A 14 17.60 0.17 -6.51
C GLY A 14 17.07 1.26 -7.45
N GLU A 15 17.74 1.48 -8.59
CA GLU A 15 17.29 2.41 -9.63
C GLU A 15 15.95 1.98 -10.26
N HIS A 16 15.76 0.66 -10.46
CA HIS A 16 14.50 0.13 -10.96
C HIS A 16 13.36 0.37 -10.00
N ILE A 17 13.53 0.01 -8.72
CA ILE A 17 12.54 0.22 -7.66
C ILE A 17 12.23 1.71 -7.49
N THR A 18 13.25 2.56 -7.49
CA THR A 18 13.10 4.01 -7.37
C THR A 18 12.28 4.59 -8.53
N ARG A 19 12.55 4.16 -9.74
CA ARG A 19 11.80 4.61 -10.93
C ARG A 19 10.32 4.25 -10.83
N ASP A 20 10.02 3.00 -10.47
CA ASP A 20 8.65 2.51 -10.38
C ASP A 20 7.89 3.15 -9.21
N GLY A 21 8.56 3.32 -8.05
CA GLY A 21 7.99 4.03 -6.91
C GLY A 21 7.71 5.52 -7.19
N ARG A 22 8.60 6.21 -7.91
CA ARG A 22 8.35 7.59 -8.34
C ARG A 22 7.20 7.69 -9.35
N LEU A 23 7.05 6.71 -10.22
CA LEU A 23 5.89 6.65 -11.10
C LEU A 23 4.60 6.56 -10.29
N LEU A 24 4.58 5.71 -9.26
CA LEU A 24 3.44 5.57 -8.35
C LEU A 24 3.11 6.91 -7.65
N GLU A 25 4.11 7.62 -7.11
CA GLU A 25 3.92 8.94 -6.47
C GLU A 25 3.34 9.97 -7.45
N GLN A 26 3.86 10.03 -8.67
CA GLN A 26 3.37 10.94 -9.70
C GLN A 26 1.92 10.63 -10.08
N ARG A 27 1.58 9.35 -10.22
CA ARG A 27 0.22 8.91 -10.54
C ARG A 27 -0.75 9.21 -9.38
N ALA A 28 -0.36 8.92 -8.14
CA ALA A 28 -1.16 9.25 -6.97
C ALA A 28 -1.43 10.77 -6.85
N ALA A 29 -0.41 11.60 -7.08
CA ALA A 29 -0.58 13.06 -7.09
C ALA A 29 -1.54 13.53 -8.18
N ALA A 30 -1.42 13.00 -9.39
CA ALA A 30 -2.31 13.34 -10.51
C ALA A 30 -3.76 12.90 -10.22
N MET A 31 -3.94 11.72 -9.64
CA MET A 31 -5.23 11.19 -9.26
C MET A 31 -5.89 12.02 -8.14
N ALA A 32 -5.12 12.40 -7.11
CA ALA A 32 -5.63 13.25 -6.04
C ALA A 32 -6.06 14.63 -6.55
N LYS A 33 -5.30 15.20 -7.49
CA LYS A 33 -5.68 16.46 -8.16
C LYS A 33 -6.98 16.30 -8.93
N TYR A 34 -7.11 15.27 -9.77
CA TYR A 34 -8.32 14.98 -10.51
C TYR A 34 -9.53 14.73 -9.59
N ALA A 35 -9.34 13.96 -8.53
CA ALA A 35 -10.38 13.75 -7.52
C ALA A 35 -10.80 15.07 -6.86
N GLY A 36 -9.86 15.97 -6.57
CA GLY A 36 -10.15 17.32 -6.08
C GLY A 36 -11.04 18.13 -7.02
N GLU A 37 -10.80 18.06 -8.33
CA GLU A 37 -11.63 18.74 -9.34
C GLU A 37 -13.05 18.13 -9.39
N VAL A 38 -13.18 16.81 -9.29
CA VAL A 38 -14.49 16.14 -9.23
C VAL A 38 -15.23 16.50 -7.94
N VAL A 39 -14.56 16.45 -6.81
CA VAL A 39 -15.14 16.80 -5.50
C VAL A 39 -15.60 18.27 -5.45
N ALA A 40 -14.82 19.21 -6.00
CA ALA A 40 -15.19 20.61 -6.05
C ALA A 40 -16.49 20.88 -6.83
N ASN A 41 -16.85 19.97 -7.74
CA ASN A 41 -18.03 20.07 -8.58
C ASN A 41 -19.17 19.11 -8.17
N MET A 42 -19.03 18.34 -7.11
CA MET A 42 -19.99 17.28 -6.74
C MET A 42 -21.41 17.81 -6.46
N GLU A 43 -21.56 19.02 -5.96
CA GLU A 43 -22.87 19.64 -5.72
C GLU A 43 -23.66 19.88 -7.02
N ASN A 44 -22.97 19.96 -8.16
CA ASN A 44 -23.56 20.15 -9.48
C ASN A 44 -23.94 18.82 -10.16
N GLU A 45 -23.70 17.68 -9.50
CA GLU A 45 -24.05 16.37 -10.06
C GLU A 45 -25.56 16.24 -10.24
N VAL A 46 -25.94 15.64 -11.35
CA VAL A 46 -27.34 15.34 -11.67
C VAL A 46 -27.62 13.90 -11.28
N ILE A 47 -28.63 13.72 -10.44
CA ILE A 47 -29.10 12.38 -10.10
C ILE A 47 -29.87 11.85 -11.32
N TYR A 48 -29.35 10.79 -11.93
CA TYR A 48 -29.95 10.18 -13.10
C TYR A 48 -30.87 9.01 -12.72
N ASP A 49 -31.86 8.74 -13.57
CA ASP A 49 -32.82 7.67 -13.34
C ASP A 49 -32.12 6.31 -13.23
N GLY A 50 -32.47 5.53 -12.21
CA GLY A 50 -31.94 4.18 -12.01
C GLY A 50 -30.57 4.09 -11.34
N TRP A 51 -30.00 5.19 -10.84
CA TRP A 51 -28.74 5.15 -10.11
C TRP A 51 -28.81 4.20 -8.90
N GLU A 52 -29.94 4.16 -8.19
CA GLU A 52 -30.19 3.31 -7.02
C GLU A 52 -30.07 1.82 -7.36
N ALA A 53 -30.41 1.43 -8.58
CA ALA A 53 -30.34 0.04 -9.03
C ALA A 53 -28.91 -0.53 -9.02
N LYS A 54 -27.89 0.33 -8.99
CA LYS A 54 -26.48 -0.03 -8.89
C LYS A 54 -26.04 -0.41 -7.49
N TYR A 55 -26.81 -0.06 -6.47
CA TYR A 55 -26.48 -0.24 -5.06
C TYR A 55 -27.45 -1.21 -4.39
N GLU A 56 -26.98 -1.82 -3.34
CA GLU A 56 -27.77 -2.64 -2.42
C GLU A 56 -27.39 -2.31 -0.97
N THR A 57 -28.35 -2.48 -0.10
CA THR A 57 -28.09 -2.38 1.35
C THR A 57 -27.73 -3.77 1.85
N TYR A 58 -26.51 -3.91 2.31
CA TYR A 58 -26.00 -5.14 2.89
C TYR A 58 -25.95 -5.04 4.40
N THR A 59 -26.42 -6.09 5.09
CA THR A 59 -26.27 -6.25 6.54
C THR A 59 -25.36 -7.45 6.80
N ASN A 60 -24.24 -7.22 7.47
CA ASN A 60 -23.33 -8.28 7.86
C ASN A 60 -24.05 -9.19 8.89
N PRO A 61 -24.23 -10.49 8.62
CA PRO A 61 -24.99 -11.40 9.50
C PRO A 61 -24.30 -11.62 10.85
N ASP A 62 -22.99 -11.49 10.92
CA ASP A 62 -22.22 -11.77 12.13
C ASP A 62 -22.14 -10.54 13.07
N THR A 63 -22.09 -9.34 12.49
CA THR A 63 -21.88 -8.10 13.24
C THR A 63 -23.10 -7.19 13.28
N GLY A 64 -24.10 -7.41 12.42
CA GLY A 64 -25.25 -6.53 12.26
C GLY A 64 -24.94 -5.18 11.58
N GLN A 65 -23.72 -4.99 11.10
CA GLN A 65 -23.32 -3.76 10.40
C GLN A 65 -24.07 -3.62 9.08
N VAL A 66 -24.46 -2.40 8.76
CA VAL A 66 -25.16 -2.06 7.52
C VAL A 66 -24.26 -1.19 6.65
N ALA A 67 -24.22 -1.45 5.36
CA ALA A 67 -23.55 -0.60 4.37
C ALA A 67 -24.38 -0.52 3.08
N HIS A 68 -24.31 0.61 2.39
CA HIS A 68 -24.78 0.74 1.02
C HIS A 68 -23.61 0.40 0.10
N HIS A 69 -23.69 -0.72 -0.57
CA HIS A 69 -22.61 -1.28 -1.37
C HIS A 69 -23.00 -1.38 -2.83
N SER A 70 -22.11 -1.01 -3.74
CA SER A 70 -22.34 -1.21 -5.16
C SER A 70 -22.39 -2.70 -5.49
N LYS A 71 -23.31 -3.09 -6.36
CA LYS A 71 -23.40 -4.46 -6.86
C LYS A 71 -22.15 -4.84 -7.66
N PRO A 72 -21.75 -6.12 -7.69
CA PRO A 72 -20.54 -6.57 -8.37
C PRO A 72 -20.48 -6.21 -9.87
N ASP A 73 -21.62 -6.17 -10.52
CA ASP A 73 -21.78 -5.86 -11.96
C ASP A 73 -22.09 -4.38 -12.25
N ALA A 74 -22.27 -3.56 -11.21
CA ALA A 74 -22.61 -2.15 -11.37
C ALA A 74 -21.49 -1.34 -12.02
N PHE A 75 -20.23 -1.68 -11.66
CA PHE A 75 -19.04 -1.02 -12.16
C PHE A 75 -18.01 -2.09 -12.51
N GLU A 76 -17.48 -2.02 -13.71
CA GLU A 76 -16.50 -2.98 -14.19
C GLU A 76 -15.27 -3.06 -13.26
N ASN A 77 -15.13 -4.17 -12.50
CA ASN A 77 -14.05 -4.42 -11.55
C ASN A 77 -13.79 -3.26 -10.55
N ALA A 78 -14.84 -2.62 -10.08
CA ALA A 78 -14.73 -1.51 -9.12
C ALA A 78 -15.86 -1.55 -8.08
N THR A 79 -15.62 -0.93 -6.93
CA THR A 79 -16.54 -0.88 -5.80
C THR A 79 -16.74 0.55 -5.33
N ILE A 80 -17.96 0.89 -4.94
CA ILE A 80 -18.25 2.04 -4.08
C ILE A 80 -19.04 1.54 -2.88
N VAL A 81 -18.65 1.95 -1.68
CA VAL A 81 -19.34 1.63 -0.44
C VAL A 81 -19.54 2.88 0.40
N SER A 82 -20.70 3.02 1.01
CA SER A 82 -21.02 4.06 2.00
C SER A 82 -21.53 3.43 3.30
N ALA A 83 -21.25 4.06 4.43
CA ALA A 83 -21.72 3.58 5.72
C ALA A 83 -23.26 3.60 5.80
N GLY A 84 -23.85 2.51 6.30
CA GLY A 84 -25.30 2.32 6.26
C GLY A 84 -26.10 3.21 7.22
N PHE A 85 -25.45 3.83 8.20
CA PHE A 85 -26.09 4.82 9.07
C PHE A 85 -26.18 6.21 8.44
N ILE A 86 -25.51 6.44 7.29
CA ILE A 86 -25.60 7.70 6.54
C ILE A 86 -26.77 7.57 5.57
N PRO A 87 -27.81 8.42 5.70
CA PRO A 87 -28.94 8.41 4.77
C PRO A 87 -28.46 8.71 3.34
N LEU A 88 -28.96 7.96 2.38
CA LEU A 88 -28.76 8.25 0.96
C LEU A 88 -29.65 9.46 0.54
N ASP A 89 -29.40 10.60 1.14
CA ASP A 89 -30.03 11.86 0.75
C ASP A 89 -29.45 12.38 -0.57
N GLU A 90 -29.97 13.50 -1.05
CA GLU A 90 -29.52 14.14 -2.30
C GLU A 90 -28.02 14.44 -2.27
N LYS A 91 -27.49 14.91 -1.14
CA LYS A 91 -26.08 15.27 -0.99
C LYS A 91 -25.18 14.05 -1.09
N VAL A 92 -25.51 12.97 -0.37
CA VAL A 92 -24.75 11.72 -0.41
C VAL A 92 -24.85 11.06 -1.77
N THR A 93 -26.03 11.08 -2.38
CA THR A 93 -26.25 10.56 -3.74
C THR A 93 -25.37 11.26 -4.77
N LYS A 94 -25.33 12.60 -4.77
CA LYS A 94 -24.46 13.37 -5.65
C LYS A 94 -22.98 13.05 -5.43
N LYS A 95 -22.56 12.82 -4.18
CA LYS A 95 -21.21 12.40 -3.84
C LYS A 95 -20.89 11.03 -4.44
N LEU A 96 -21.78 10.05 -4.31
CA LEU A 96 -21.58 8.72 -4.90
C LEU A 96 -21.47 8.80 -6.42
N ILE A 97 -22.32 9.58 -7.08
CA ILE A 97 -22.27 9.82 -8.53
C ILE A 97 -20.96 10.50 -8.94
N ALA A 98 -20.47 11.46 -8.15
CA ALA A 98 -19.16 12.06 -8.40
C ALA A 98 -18.03 11.02 -8.33
N TYR A 99 -18.07 10.09 -7.38
CA TYR A 99 -17.09 9.03 -7.27
C TYR A 99 -17.21 7.98 -8.38
N GLU A 100 -18.41 7.69 -8.90
CA GLU A 100 -18.57 6.86 -10.09
C GLU A 100 -17.72 7.36 -11.26
N LYS A 101 -17.57 8.69 -11.41
CA LYS A 101 -16.76 9.31 -12.48
C LYS A 101 -15.26 9.07 -12.32
N LEU A 102 -14.80 8.78 -11.10
CA LEU A 102 -13.39 8.47 -10.83
C LEU A 102 -13.02 7.06 -11.26
N LEU A 103 -13.96 6.11 -11.19
CA LEU A 103 -13.69 4.68 -11.38
C LEU A 103 -13.03 4.34 -12.72
N PRO A 104 -13.44 4.89 -13.88
CA PRO A 104 -12.78 4.60 -15.15
C PRO A 104 -11.31 5.06 -15.18
N VAL A 105 -11.01 6.17 -14.50
CA VAL A 105 -9.65 6.70 -14.42
C VAL A 105 -8.83 5.86 -13.44
N PHE A 106 -9.39 5.48 -12.29
CA PHE A 106 -8.75 4.60 -11.32
C PHE A 106 -8.39 3.25 -11.94
N ARG A 107 -9.30 2.67 -12.73
CA ARG A 107 -9.05 1.41 -13.43
C ARG A 107 -7.89 1.54 -14.41
N ARG A 108 -7.88 2.58 -15.23
CA ARG A 108 -6.78 2.84 -16.16
C ARG A 108 -5.43 2.95 -15.43
N GLU A 109 -5.38 3.67 -14.32
CA GLU A 109 -4.14 3.81 -13.53
C GLU A 109 -3.72 2.48 -12.90
N TYR A 110 -4.70 1.71 -12.35
CA TYR A 110 -4.46 0.36 -11.83
C TYR A 110 -3.84 -0.57 -12.87
N GLU A 111 -4.35 -0.54 -14.11
CA GLU A 111 -3.87 -1.40 -15.19
C GLU A 111 -2.51 -0.97 -15.75
N GLN A 112 -2.16 0.31 -15.65
CA GLN A 112 -0.94 0.86 -16.23
C GLN A 112 0.26 0.90 -15.28
N VAL A 113 0.04 0.83 -13.98
CA VAL A 113 1.11 0.86 -12.99
C VAL A 113 1.56 -0.57 -12.68
N PRO A 114 2.84 -0.90 -12.88
CA PRO A 114 3.38 -2.22 -12.53
C PRO A 114 3.16 -2.53 -11.06
N ASN A 115 2.71 -3.75 -10.78
CA ASN A 115 2.49 -4.25 -9.41
C ASN A 115 1.51 -3.38 -8.58
N ALA A 116 0.53 -2.72 -9.22
CA ALA A 116 -0.56 -2.07 -8.51
C ALA A 116 -1.38 -3.14 -7.75
N ASP A 117 -1.62 -2.93 -6.45
CA ASP A 117 -2.46 -3.80 -5.62
C ASP A 117 -3.90 -3.27 -5.57
N THR A 118 -4.07 -2.01 -5.21
CA THR A 118 -5.36 -1.31 -5.22
C THR A 118 -5.20 0.18 -5.50
N VAL A 119 -6.27 0.77 -6.03
CA VAL A 119 -6.44 2.21 -6.19
C VAL A 119 -7.72 2.61 -5.46
N THR A 120 -7.59 3.44 -4.44
CA THR A 120 -8.71 3.75 -3.52
C THR A 120 -8.79 5.25 -3.26
N ILE A 121 -10.00 5.76 -3.14
CA ILE A 121 -10.27 7.05 -2.48
C ILE A 121 -11.10 6.81 -1.22
N VAL A 122 -10.68 7.40 -0.13
CA VAL A 122 -11.38 7.33 1.16
C VAL A 122 -11.85 8.72 1.53
N ASP A 123 -13.16 8.91 1.51
CA ASP A 123 -13.80 10.16 1.93
C ASP A 123 -13.81 10.26 3.46
N VAL A 124 -13.54 11.44 4.00
CA VAL A 124 -13.46 11.64 5.46
C VAL A 124 -14.82 11.51 6.17
N GLU A 125 -15.92 11.56 5.42
CA GLU A 125 -17.28 11.61 5.99
C GLU A 125 -18.10 10.33 5.70
N SER A 126 -17.99 9.75 4.49
CA SER A 126 -19.08 8.88 4.05
C SER A 126 -18.76 7.68 3.18
N CYS A 127 -17.76 7.69 2.31
CA CYS A 127 -17.63 6.59 1.37
C CYS A 127 -16.20 6.24 0.96
N ILE A 128 -16.08 5.05 0.39
CA ILE A 128 -14.86 4.52 -0.20
C ILE A 128 -15.17 4.10 -1.62
N ALA A 129 -14.34 4.47 -2.60
CA ALA A 129 -14.36 3.90 -3.94
C ALA A 129 -13.04 3.21 -4.25
N ASN A 130 -13.08 2.01 -4.80
CA ASN A 130 -11.92 1.13 -4.94
C ASN A 130 -11.88 0.38 -6.27
N VAL A 131 -10.68 0.15 -6.77
CA VAL A 131 -10.34 -0.76 -7.88
C VAL A 131 -9.17 -1.63 -7.43
N PRO A 132 -9.18 -2.96 -7.60
CA PRO A 132 -10.26 -3.79 -8.18
C PRO A 132 -11.47 -3.93 -7.26
N TYR A 133 -12.54 -4.56 -7.76
CA TYR A 133 -13.74 -4.81 -6.95
C TYR A 133 -13.41 -5.53 -5.66
N LEU A 134 -13.90 -5.01 -4.55
CA LEU A 134 -13.75 -5.59 -3.22
C LEU A 134 -15.08 -5.51 -2.46
N PHE A 135 -15.54 -6.65 -1.97
CA PHE A 135 -16.69 -6.68 -1.09
C PHE A 135 -16.27 -6.45 0.36
N TYR A 136 -16.13 -5.19 0.75
CA TYR A 136 -15.59 -4.77 2.05
C TYR A 136 -16.25 -5.46 3.25
N MET A 137 -17.57 -5.72 3.20
CA MET A 137 -18.31 -6.32 4.31
C MET A 137 -17.98 -7.80 4.52
N ALA A 138 -17.53 -8.51 3.47
CA ALA A 138 -17.15 -9.92 3.59
C ALA A 138 -15.68 -10.08 4.06
N TRP A 139 -14.86 -9.07 3.84
CA TRP A 139 -13.41 -9.10 4.08
C TRP A 139 -12.98 -8.30 5.30
N ALA A 140 -13.91 -7.59 5.94
CA ALA A 140 -13.59 -6.87 7.15
C ALA A 140 -12.98 -7.85 8.18
N PRO A 141 -11.71 -7.69 8.57
CA PRO A 141 -11.12 -8.57 9.58
C PRO A 141 -11.93 -8.49 10.86
N PRO A 142 -11.94 -9.55 11.70
CA PRO A 142 -12.63 -9.52 12.98
C PRO A 142 -12.21 -8.26 13.76
N GLY A 143 -13.21 -7.41 14.09
CA GLY A 143 -12.99 -6.13 14.77
C GLY A 143 -12.83 -4.90 13.86
N PHE A 144 -12.75 -5.07 12.53
CA PHE A 144 -12.86 -3.94 11.61
C PHE A 144 -14.33 -3.63 11.36
N ASP A 145 -14.76 -2.49 11.83
CA ASP A 145 -16.13 -1.98 11.71
C ASP A 145 -16.10 -0.72 10.83
N VAL A 146 -16.53 -0.85 9.56
CA VAL A 146 -16.61 0.27 8.63
C VAL A 146 -17.48 1.39 9.21
N ASN A 147 -18.62 1.04 9.84
CA ASN A 147 -19.49 2.04 10.43
C ASN A 147 -18.83 2.73 11.62
N ARG A 148 -18.15 1.96 12.49
CA ARG A 148 -17.41 2.53 13.60
C ARG A 148 -16.24 3.40 13.13
N ALA A 149 -15.60 3.02 12.04
CA ALA A 149 -14.58 3.84 11.41
C ALA A 149 -15.16 5.22 11.01
N TYR A 150 -16.35 5.26 10.43
CA TYR A 150 -17.04 6.51 10.11
C TYR A 150 -17.59 7.23 11.36
N GLU A 151 -18.15 6.51 12.35
CA GLU A 151 -18.64 7.10 13.61
C GLU A 151 -17.55 7.81 14.40
N VAL A 152 -16.35 7.22 14.49
CA VAL A 152 -15.21 7.85 15.18
C VAL A 152 -14.46 8.83 14.31
N GLY A 153 -14.78 8.86 13.02
CA GLY A 153 -14.10 9.63 11.98
C GLY A 153 -12.80 8.97 11.52
N PHE A 154 -12.64 8.82 10.23
CA PHE A 154 -11.39 8.31 9.61
C PHE A 154 -10.15 9.09 10.02
N TYR A 155 -10.30 10.36 10.44
CA TYR A 155 -9.21 11.18 10.97
C TYR A 155 -8.56 10.62 12.25
N ARG A 156 -9.10 9.58 12.87
CA ARG A 156 -8.47 8.85 13.98
C ARG A 156 -7.59 7.68 13.52
N PHE A 157 -7.66 7.29 12.24
CA PHE A 157 -6.69 6.37 11.69
C PHE A 157 -5.34 7.08 11.52
N ASP A 158 -4.26 6.40 11.80
CA ASP A 158 -2.90 6.94 11.75
C ASP A 158 -2.58 7.59 10.38
N TRP A 159 -3.20 7.11 9.30
CA TRP A 159 -3.03 7.64 7.95
C TRP A 159 -3.60 9.06 7.79
N PHE A 160 -4.75 9.36 8.38
CA PHE A 160 -5.25 10.74 8.41
C PHE A 160 -4.33 11.65 9.22
N GLY A 161 -3.75 11.11 10.30
CA GLY A 161 -2.71 11.81 11.04
C GLY A 161 -1.52 12.18 10.15
N LEU A 162 -1.10 11.26 9.27
CA LEU A 162 0.03 11.47 8.36
C LEU A 162 -0.28 12.53 7.29
N ILE A 163 -1.44 12.46 6.63
CA ILE A 163 -1.78 13.33 5.49
C ILE A 163 -2.41 14.66 5.90
N GLY A 164 -2.86 14.79 7.15
CA GLY A 164 -3.48 16.00 7.67
C GLY A 164 -2.54 17.20 7.63
N GLU A 165 -3.10 18.42 7.52
CA GLU A 165 -2.36 19.67 7.34
C GLU A 165 -1.26 19.89 8.40
N LYS A 166 -1.48 19.41 9.63
CA LYS A 166 -0.49 19.52 10.72
C LYS A 166 0.82 18.78 10.40
N ASN A 167 0.74 17.59 9.80
CA ASN A 167 1.89 16.73 9.53
C ASN A 167 2.32 16.78 8.06
N ASN A 168 1.42 17.22 7.17
CA ASN A 168 1.68 17.39 5.74
C ASN A 168 1.25 18.79 5.25
N PRO A 169 1.85 19.88 5.77
CA PRO A 169 1.49 21.25 5.38
C PRO A 169 1.73 21.53 3.90
N GLY A 170 2.63 20.76 3.28
CA GLY A 170 2.91 20.85 1.84
C GLY A 170 1.88 20.14 0.96
N ARG A 171 0.90 19.46 1.54
CA ARG A 171 -0.16 18.69 0.85
C ARG A 171 0.41 17.74 -0.21
N LYS A 172 1.59 17.16 0.04
CA LYS A 172 2.30 16.27 -0.90
C LYS A 172 1.88 14.81 -0.69
N PRO A 173 2.03 13.95 -1.71
CA PRO A 173 1.96 12.52 -1.52
C PRO A 173 2.99 12.04 -0.50
N LEU A 174 2.63 11.05 0.30
CA LEU A 174 3.48 10.42 1.33
C LEU A 174 3.33 8.91 1.24
N TRP A 175 4.38 8.17 1.60
CA TRP A 175 4.30 6.72 1.76
C TRP A 175 3.67 6.36 3.11
N SER A 176 2.72 5.43 3.08
CA SER A 176 2.21 4.80 4.29
C SER A 176 3.24 3.86 4.90
N PRO A 177 3.11 3.47 6.17
CA PRO A 177 3.77 2.27 6.70
C PRO A 177 3.45 1.05 5.82
N ILE A 178 4.33 0.05 5.88
CA ILE A 178 4.11 -1.24 5.20
C ILE A 178 3.03 -2.00 5.97
N THR A 179 1.98 -2.43 5.25
CA THR A 179 0.84 -3.17 5.81
C THR A 179 0.57 -4.43 4.99
N ILE A 180 -0.34 -5.26 5.47
CA ILE A 180 -0.91 -6.34 4.69
C ILE A 180 -2.25 -5.85 4.13
N SER A 181 -2.38 -5.86 2.80
CA SER A 181 -3.62 -5.46 2.13
C SER A 181 -4.74 -6.47 2.35
N LEU A 182 -5.97 -6.07 2.03
CA LEU A 182 -7.14 -6.94 2.08
C LEU A 182 -7.04 -8.13 1.10
N PHE A 183 -6.16 -8.06 0.11
CA PHE A 183 -5.83 -9.19 -0.78
C PHE A 183 -4.72 -10.09 -0.24
N GLY A 184 -4.23 -9.83 0.98
CA GLY A 184 -3.18 -10.59 1.63
C GLY A 184 -1.79 -10.34 1.06
N ASN A 185 -1.57 -9.19 0.40
CA ASN A 185 -0.28 -8.74 -0.12
C ASN A 185 0.45 -7.88 0.89
N LEU A 186 1.78 -7.92 0.87
CA LEU A 186 2.60 -6.91 1.53
C LEU A 186 2.54 -5.63 0.70
N SER A 187 1.83 -4.63 1.21
CA SER A 187 1.35 -3.51 0.39
C SER A 187 1.42 -2.18 1.14
N PRO A 188 2.47 -1.39 0.94
CA PRO A 188 2.47 0.03 1.27
C PRO A 188 1.62 0.79 0.26
N ALA A 189 1.18 1.98 0.63
CA ALA A 189 0.47 2.89 -0.26
C ALA A 189 1.16 4.24 -0.36
N VAL A 190 1.03 4.87 -1.52
CA VAL A 190 1.20 6.31 -1.64
C VAL A 190 -0.13 6.96 -1.29
N LEU A 191 -0.12 7.76 -0.22
CA LEU A 191 -1.26 8.53 0.28
C LEU A 191 -1.18 9.95 -0.28
N ALA A 192 -2.19 10.38 -1.01
CA ALA A 192 -2.26 11.73 -1.55
C ALA A 192 -3.53 12.45 -1.06
N PRO A 193 -3.42 13.57 -0.35
CA PRO A 193 -4.58 14.28 0.19
C PRO A 193 -5.39 14.95 -0.92
N VAL A 194 -6.70 14.86 -0.82
CA VAL A 194 -7.68 15.49 -1.70
C VAL A 194 -8.35 16.63 -0.95
N TYR A 195 -8.11 17.85 -1.39
CA TYR A 195 -8.65 19.05 -0.78
C TYR A 195 -9.77 19.65 -1.63
N ASN A 196 -10.79 20.17 -0.93
CA ASN A 196 -11.76 21.11 -1.50
C ASN A 196 -11.54 22.49 -0.83
N GLY A 197 -10.89 23.41 -1.52
CA GLY A 197 -10.35 24.61 -0.93
C GLY A 197 -9.28 24.28 0.13
N ASP A 198 -9.49 24.71 1.37
CA ASP A 198 -8.59 24.44 2.49
C ASP A 198 -9.03 23.24 3.35
N LYS A 199 -10.18 22.65 3.07
CA LYS A 199 -10.69 21.49 3.82
C LYS A 199 -10.18 20.19 3.18
N LEU A 200 -9.53 19.33 3.96
CA LEU A 200 -9.27 17.95 3.60
C LEU A 200 -10.62 17.23 3.43
N HIS A 201 -10.90 16.75 2.23
CA HIS A 201 -12.16 16.10 1.87
C HIS A 201 -12.03 14.58 1.83
N ALA A 202 -10.94 14.12 1.26
CA ALA A 202 -10.64 12.70 1.09
C ALA A 202 -9.12 12.50 1.05
N PHE A 203 -8.69 11.28 1.05
CA PHE A 203 -7.36 10.94 0.59
C PHE A 203 -7.44 9.85 -0.45
N PHE A 204 -6.50 9.89 -1.36
CA PHE A 204 -6.29 8.90 -2.39
C PHE A 204 -5.18 7.95 -1.93
N GLU A 205 -5.37 6.66 -2.12
CA GLU A 205 -4.41 5.60 -1.83
C GLU A 205 -4.08 4.85 -3.10
N PHE A 206 -2.80 4.71 -3.38
CA PHE A 206 -2.33 3.84 -4.42
C PHE A 206 -1.42 2.77 -3.79
N HIS A 207 -1.95 1.59 -3.62
CA HIS A 207 -1.26 0.46 -3.00
C HIS A 207 -0.36 -0.25 -3.99
N TRP A 208 0.80 -0.65 -3.52
CA TRP A 208 1.84 -1.33 -4.31
C TRP A 208 2.08 -2.76 -3.81
N ASP A 209 1.92 -3.76 -4.68
CA ASP A 209 2.21 -5.16 -4.36
C ASP A 209 3.72 -5.38 -4.32
N LEU A 210 4.30 -5.38 -3.12
CA LEU A 210 5.72 -5.64 -2.94
C LEU A 210 6.11 -7.08 -3.29
N VAL A 211 5.20 -8.04 -3.18
CA VAL A 211 5.49 -9.45 -3.55
C VAL A 211 5.70 -9.55 -5.06
N GLY A 212 4.82 -8.91 -5.84
CA GLY A 212 4.97 -8.79 -7.29
C GLY A 212 6.27 -8.07 -7.69
N LEU A 213 6.55 -6.93 -7.06
CA LEU A 213 7.77 -6.16 -7.30
C LEU A 213 9.02 -6.99 -7.01
N MET A 214 9.07 -7.72 -5.88
CA MET A 214 10.21 -8.58 -5.54
C MET A 214 10.36 -9.74 -6.52
N SER A 215 9.26 -10.31 -6.99
CA SER A 215 9.27 -11.33 -8.05
C SER A 215 9.90 -10.81 -9.34
N ASP A 216 9.59 -9.58 -9.71
CA ASP A 216 10.10 -8.98 -10.95
C ASP A 216 11.54 -8.50 -10.85
N THR A 217 12.02 -8.21 -9.65
CA THR A 217 13.34 -7.62 -9.41
C THR A 217 14.35 -8.63 -8.88
N ILE A 218 14.23 -9.05 -7.61
CA ILE A 218 15.26 -9.85 -6.94
C ILE A 218 15.14 -11.35 -7.21
N ASN A 219 13.93 -11.89 -7.42
CA ASN A 219 13.74 -13.33 -7.57
C ASN A 219 14.33 -13.91 -8.87
N ARG A 220 14.63 -13.05 -9.84
CA ARG A 220 15.29 -13.45 -11.11
C ARG A 220 16.81 -13.53 -11.00
N SER A 221 17.38 -13.04 -9.90
CA SER A 221 18.82 -13.04 -9.67
C SER A 221 19.30 -14.36 -9.08
N GLU A 222 20.46 -14.83 -9.53
CA GLU A 222 21.18 -15.95 -8.93
C GLU A 222 21.97 -15.53 -7.68
N SER A 223 22.15 -14.23 -7.47
CA SER A 223 22.76 -13.68 -6.25
C SER A 223 21.84 -13.86 -5.05
N ARG A 224 22.39 -13.92 -3.85
CA ARG A 224 21.64 -13.98 -2.59
C ARG A 224 21.21 -12.56 -2.17
N LEU A 225 19.96 -12.23 -2.37
CA LEU A 225 19.43 -10.88 -2.19
C LEU A 225 18.31 -10.83 -1.16
N LEU A 226 18.38 -9.77 -0.31
CA LEU A 226 17.31 -9.39 0.60
C LEU A 226 16.98 -7.90 0.42
N VAL A 227 15.75 -7.53 0.74
CA VAL A 227 15.28 -6.13 0.79
C VAL A 227 14.67 -5.89 2.17
N ILE A 228 15.18 -4.91 2.87
CA ILE A 228 14.79 -4.58 4.24
C ILE A 228 14.33 -3.13 4.27
N SER A 229 13.12 -2.86 4.80
CA SER A 229 12.65 -1.50 5.01
C SER A 229 13.36 -0.83 6.17
N ASP A 230 13.47 0.49 6.13
CA ASP A 230 13.94 1.27 7.28
C ASP A 230 12.93 1.30 8.42
N ASP A 231 11.66 1.27 8.05
CA ASP A 231 10.57 1.21 9.00
C ASP A 231 10.58 -0.17 9.69
N GLU A 232 10.89 -0.19 10.97
CA GLU A 232 10.96 -1.35 11.85
C GLU A 232 11.81 -2.54 11.34
N SER A 233 12.64 -2.34 10.30
CA SER A 233 13.46 -3.39 9.65
C SER A 233 12.63 -4.58 9.15
N ILE A 234 11.52 -4.29 8.48
CA ILE A 234 10.67 -5.32 7.89
C ILE A 234 11.38 -5.94 6.69
N LEU A 235 11.44 -7.27 6.65
CA LEU A 235 11.91 -8.02 5.48
C LEU A 235 10.86 -7.92 4.36
N ILE A 236 11.10 -7.04 3.39
CA ILE A 236 10.21 -6.82 2.24
C ILE A 236 10.35 -7.95 1.23
N GLY A 237 11.58 -8.42 0.99
CA GLY A 237 11.87 -9.44 0.01
C GLY A 237 13.11 -10.24 0.36
N ILE A 238 13.10 -11.50 -0.02
CA ILE A 238 14.24 -12.43 0.06
C ILE A 238 14.09 -13.44 -1.07
N ASN A 239 15.11 -13.57 -1.90
CA ASN A 239 15.05 -14.51 -3.01
C ASN A 239 15.46 -15.95 -2.59
N PRO A 240 15.14 -16.98 -3.40
CA PRO A 240 15.41 -18.36 -3.04
C PRO A 240 16.87 -18.66 -2.65
N PRO A 241 17.91 -18.15 -3.35
CA PRO A 241 19.31 -18.35 -2.93
C PRO A 241 19.63 -17.76 -1.56
N ALA A 242 19.01 -16.62 -1.18
CA ALA A 242 19.20 -16.03 0.14
C ALA A 242 18.41 -16.77 1.22
N GLN A 243 17.21 -17.28 0.90
CA GLN A 243 16.45 -18.15 1.82
C GLN A 243 17.23 -19.39 2.20
N GLU A 244 17.85 -20.07 1.22
CA GLU A 244 18.69 -21.22 1.45
C GLU A 244 19.91 -20.89 2.33
N ALA A 245 20.55 -19.74 2.09
CA ALA A 245 21.72 -19.30 2.84
C ALA A 245 21.41 -18.90 4.28
N THR A 246 20.24 -18.31 4.54
CA THR A 246 19.86 -17.77 5.86
C THR A 246 18.95 -18.69 6.66
N GLY A 247 18.27 -19.63 6.01
CA GLY A 247 17.21 -20.45 6.62
C GLY A 247 15.93 -19.67 6.94
N ILE A 248 15.77 -18.46 6.38
CA ILE A 248 14.60 -17.60 6.61
C ILE A 248 13.65 -17.67 5.44
N GLU A 249 12.38 -17.91 5.72
CA GLU A 249 11.32 -17.84 4.71
C GLU A 249 10.94 -16.37 4.45
N GLY A 250 10.68 -16.05 3.19
CA GLY A 250 10.11 -14.76 2.80
C GLY A 250 8.61 -14.69 3.08
N PHE A 251 8.04 -13.51 2.82
CA PHE A 251 6.60 -13.32 2.90
C PHE A 251 5.88 -14.23 1.90
N VAL A 252 4.81 -14.88 2.38
CA VAL A 252 3.91 -15.69 1.57
C VAL A 252 2.51 -15.07 1.61
N ARG A 253 1.98 -14.71 0.44
CA ARG A 253 0.66 -14.10 0.28
C ARG A 253 -0.42 -14.90 1.00
N GLY A 254 -1.26 -14.23 1.79
CA GLY A 254 -2.39 -14.83 2.50
C GLY A 254 -2.05 -15.71 3.69
N ARG A 255 -0.76 -15.93 4.02
CA ARG A 255 -0.34 -16.74 5.16
C ARG A 255 -0.47 -16.00 6.50
N THR A 256 -0.35 -14.70 6.48
CA THR A 256 -0.49 -13.84 7.67
C THR A 256 -1.16 -12.53 7.29
N LEU A 257 -1.89 -11.96 8.24
CA LEU A 257 -2.45 -10.62 8.17
C LEU A 257 -1.66 -9.62 9.04
N GLN A 258 -0.49 -10.01 9.52
CA GLN A 258 0.35 -9.22 10.41
C GLN A 258 1.75 -9.08 9.81
N VAL A 259 2.39 -7.93 10.00
CA VAL A 259 3.77 -7.67 9.55
C VAL A 259 4.82 -8.04 10.59
N GLU A 260 4.44 -8.23 11.85
CA GLU A 260 5.34 -8.53 12.96
C GLU A 260 6.26 -9.74 12.72
N PRO A 261 5.80 -10.83 12.06
CA PRO A 261 6.68 -11.95 11.71
C PRO A 261 7.82 -11.59 10.75
N LEU A 262 7.72 -10.46 10.05
CA LEU A 262 8.73 -9.98 9.10
C LEU A 262 9.71 -8.98 9.72
N MET A 263 9.50 -8.57 10.97
CA MET A 263 10.36 -7.60 11.67
C MET A 263 11.63 -8.28 12.15
N LEU A 264 12.71 -8.14 11.39
CA LEU A 264 14.01 -8.79 11.66
C LEU A 264 14.61 -8.46 13.03
N GLY A 265 14.30 -7.29 13.57
CA GLY A 265 14.82 -6.82 14.85
C GLY A 265 14.19 -7.46 16.09
N ARG A 266 13.13 -8.27 15.96
CA ARG A 266 12.34 -8.73 17.12
C ARG A 266 12.27 -10.26 17.26
N ASN A 267 11.75 -10.95 16.27
CA ASN A 267 11.35 -12.37 16.38
C ASN A 267 12.22 -13.32 15.55
N HIS A 268 13.42 -12.90 15.19
CA HIS A 268 14.34 -13.66 14.35
C HIS A 268 15.59 -14.10 15.11
N PRO A 269 16.38 -15.05 14.58
CA PRO A 269 17.68 -15.42 15.15
C PRO A 269 18.60 -14.22 15.36
N ALA A 270 19.49 -14.31 16.35
CA ALA A 270 20.37 -13.20 16.75
C ALA A 270 21.19 -12.62 15.59
N GLU A 271 21.60 -13.48 14.66
CA GLU A 271 22.33 -13.07 13.46
C GLU A 271 21.50 -12.17 12.53
N MET A 272 20.18 -12.41 12.42
CA MET A 272 19.30 -11.57 11.61
C MET A 272 18.97 -10.25 12.32
N GLN A 273 18.87 -10.26 13.64
CA GLN A 273 18.75 -9.04 14.43
C GLN A 273 20.01 -8.16 14.29
N GLU A 274 21.21 -8.78 14.26
CA GLU A 274 22.47 -8.06 14.03
C GLU A 274 22.54 -7.52 12.60
N LEU A 275 22.10 -8.29 11.59
CA LEU A 275 21.98 -7.80 10.21
C LEU A 275 21.09 -6.55 10.16
N ALA A 276 19.88 -6.60 10.73
CA ALA A 276 18.95 -5.49 10.78
C ALA A 276 19.55 -4.24 11.46
N LYS A 277 20.26 -4.43 12.57
CA LYS A 277 20.94 -3.37 13.29
C LYS A 277 22.02 -2.68 12.45
N ARG A 278 22.87 -3.46 11.76
CA ARG A 278 23.96 -2.93 10.92
C ARG A 278 23.43 -2.25 9.65
N VAL A 279 22.40 -2.82 9.05
CA VAL A 279 21.66 -2.20 7.92
C VAL A 279 21.08 -0.85 8.36
N ARG A 280 20.44 -0.77 9.51
CA ARG A 280 19.92 0.48 10.07
C ARG A 280 21.02 1.49 10.37
N ALA A 281 22.21 1.02 10.77
CA ALA A 281 23.38 1.87 10.96
C ALA A 281 24.04 2.33 9.64
N ARG A 282 23.49 1.94 8.48
CA ARG A 282 24.01 2.28 7.13
C ARG A 282 25.41 1.74 6.85
N GLU A 283 25.78 0.64 7.46
CA GLU A 283 27.03 -0.03 7.13
C GLU A 283 26.95 -0.59 5.69
N THR A 284 27.92 -0.25 4.85
CA THR A 284 27.89 -0.59 3.42
C THR A 284 28.56 -1.93 3.09
N GLY A 285 29.48 -2.39 3.96
CA GLY A 285 30.18 -3.66 3.76
C GLY A 285 30.71 -4.19 5.08
N PHE A 286 30.39 -5.46 5.39
CA PHE A 286 30.82 -6.11 6.62
C PHE A 286 30.74 -7.63 6.48
N VAL A 287 31.36 -8.33 7.41
CA VAL A 287 31.24 -9.79 7.52
C VAL A 287 30.22 -10.12 8.61
N LEU A 288 29.32 -11.05 8.31
CA LEU A 288 28.31 -11.54 9.25
C LEU A 288 28.12 -13.05 9.08
N ARG A 289 27.98 -13.76 10.17
CA ARG A 289 27.67 -15.18 10.18
C ARG A 289 26.16 -15.37 10.10
N LEU A 290 25.69 -16.04 9.02
CA LEU A 290 24.28 -16.33 8.77
C LEU A 290 24.16 -17.81 8.38
N GLY A 291 23.16 -18.50 8.93
CA GLY A 291 22.97 -19.93 8.64
C GLY A 291 24.20 -20.80 8.95
N GLY A 292 25.00 -20.38 9.93
CA GLY A 292 26.22 -21.08 10.34
C GLY A 292 27.48 -20.84 9.47
N ARG A 293 27.38 -19.96 8.43
CA ARG A 293 28.48 -19.58 7.50
C ARG A 293 28.78 -18.11 7.55
N ASP A 294 30.03 -17.74 7.34
CA ASP A 294 30.42 -16.34 7.21
C ASP A 294 30.08 -15.85 5.81
N HIS A 295 29.49 -14.66 5.71
CA HIS A 295 29.14 -13.97 4.47
C HIS A 295 29.73 -12.58 4.48
N GLN A 296 30.29 -12.15 3.36
CA GLN A 296 30.50 -10.74 3.13
C GLN A 296 29.13 -10.13 2.74
N VAL A 297 28.70 -9.16 3.51
CA VAL A 297 27.44 -8.45 3.30
C VAL A 297 27.73 -7.13 2.60
N CYS A 298 27.12 -6.91 1.45
CA CYS A 298 27.13 -5.64 0.73
C CYS A 298 25.73 -5.05 0.80
N THR A 299 25.63 -3.73 1.08
CA THR A 299 24.35 -3.04 1.21
C THR A 299 24.27 -1.82 0.30
N HIS A 300 23.09 -1.54 -0.22
CA HIS A 300 22.79 -0.34 -0.99
C HIS A 300 21.49 0.27 -0.48
N TYR A 301 21.58 1.51 0.00
CA TYR A 301 20.46 2.24 0.57
C TYR A 301 19.69 3.02 -0.51
N VAL A 302 18.36 2.90 -0.50
CA VAL A 302 17.41 3.62 -1.36
C VAL A 302 16.54 4.51 -0.47
N PRO A 303 16.87 5.80 -0.31
CA PRO A 303 16.21 6.68 0.67
C PRO A 303 14.82 7.17 0.25
N GLU A 304 14.52 7.13 -1.03
CA GLU A 304 13.45 7.93 -1.62
C GLU A 304 12.09 7.22 -1.64
N ILE A 305 12.09 5.89 -1.48
CA ILE A 305 10.90 5.04 -1.62
C ILE A 305 10.63 4.32 -0.31
N LEU A 306 9.35 4.16 0.04
CA LEU A 306 8.90 3.42 1.24
C LEU A 306 9.49 3.96 2.57
N ASN A 307 9.69 5.27 2.68
CA ASN A 307 10.39 5.91 3.80
C ASN A 307 11.83 5.40 3.99
N GLY A 308 12.41 4.79 2.96
CA GLY A 308 13.73 4.19 2.91
C GLY A 308 13.71 2.66 2.95
N MET A 309 14.60 2.07 2.15
CA MET A 309 14.88 0.64 2.16
C MET A 309 16.35 0.38 1.89
N THR A 310 16.81 -0.82 2.25
CA THR A 310 18.16 -1.27 1.97
C THR A 310 18.13 -2.59 1.23
N LEU A 311 18.79 -2.62 0.08
CA LEU A 311 19.11 -3.84 -0.66
C LEU A 311 20.35 -4.46 -0.05
N VAL A 312 20.34 -5.76 0.16
CA VAL A 312 21.41 -6.55 0.79
C VAL A 312 21.81 -7.69 -0.13
N LYS A 313 23.11 -7.83 -0.37
CA LYS A 313 23.69 -8.96 -1.09
C LYS A 313 24.62 -9.73 -0.19
N LEU A 314 24.42 -11.05 -0.11
CA LEU A 314 25.27 -11.98 0.63
C LEU A 314 26.23 -12.66 -0.34
N ILE A 315 27.53 -12.58 -0.06
CA ILE A 315 28.59 -13.19 -0.85
C ILE A 315 29.30 -14.21 0.04
N GLU A 316 29.41 -15.45 -0.42
CA GLU A 316 30.28 -16.44 0.25
C GLU A 316 31.74 -16.02 0.08
N PRO A 317 32.55 -16.17 1.13
CA PRO A 317 33.99 -15.86 1.06
C PRO A 317 34.75 -16.76 0.10
#